data_eb06c962ce796a642a4145e3208d1f7e
#
_entry.id   eb06c962ce796a642a4145e3208d1f7e
#
_cell.length_a   1.000
_cell.length_b   1.000
_cell.length_c   1.000
_cell.angle_alpha   90.00
_cell.angle_beta   90.00
_cell.angle_gamma   90.00
#
_symmetry.space_group_name_H-M   'P 1'
#
loop_
_entity.id
_entity.type
_entity.pdbx_description
1 polymer ?
#
loop_
_entity_poly.entity_id
_entity_poly.type
_entity_poly.pdbx_seq_one_letter_code
_entity_poly.pdbx_strand_id
1 'polypeptide(L)'
;MKKTKRLWALLLVMVMALGLITTAFAAPTIDSGRKASLSLYKYDITAASADGAWDAASYVSTGVQDDAVTDKLAQYAIQGVEFSYLRVADIAMNNELVDGQRQVGVLYGFAEDTVLQAIGLTKADAYKRGNGVFYFTSDKLNKALAGALADNATTVKNALEIAVRNGGKAMPETNENGHSKVGGLEQG
;
A
#
# COMPACT_ATOMS: atom_id res chain seq x y z
N MET A 1 43.76 27.30 -33.95
CA MET A 1 42.30 27.42 -34.14
C MET A 1 41.55 26.11 -34.39
N LYS A 2 42.14 25.01 -34.88
CA LYS A 2 41.44 23.73 -35.10
C LYS A 2 41.19 22.92 -33.80
N LYS A 3 41.99 23.05 -32.75
CA LYS A 3 41.89 22.30 -31.50
C LYS A 3 40.75 22.81 -30.59
N THR A 4 40.53 24.13 -30.56
CA THR A 4 39.43 24.73 -29.77
C THR A 4 38.07 24.39 -30.34
N LYS A 5 37.88 24.32 -31.64
CA LYS A 5 36.60 23.93 -32.27
C LYS A 5 36.21 22.48 -31.94
N ARG A 6 37.19 21.57 -31.84
CA ARG A 6 36.95 20.16 -31.44
C ARG A 6 36.58 20.04 -29.97
N LEU A 7 37.17 20.87 -29.10
CA LEU A 7 36.85 20.90 -27.67
C LEU A 7 35.42 21.39 -27.44
N TRP A 8 34.99 22.44 -28.16
CA TRP A 8 33.61 22.94 -28.09
C TRP A 8 32.58 21.94 -28.63
N ALA A 9 32.91 21.23 -29.71
CA ALA A 9 32.04 20.17 -30.23
C ALA A 9 31.89 18.99 -29.25
N LEU A 10 32.97 18.63 -28.57
CA LEU A 10 32.94 17.53 -27.57
C LEU A 10 32.16 17.94 -26.32
N LEU A 11 32.25 19.20 -25.90
CA LEU A 11 31.51 19.76 -24.79
C LEU A 11 30.01 19.83 -25.11
N LEU A 12 29.67 20.22 -26.35
CA LEU A 12 28.25 20.22 -26.80
C LEU A 12 27.63 18.83 -26.84
N VAL A 13 28.39 17.82 -27.32
CA VAL A 13 27.94 16.42 -27.34
C VAL A 13 27.76 15.91 -25.92
N MET A 14 28.65 16.27 -24.99
CA MET A 14 28.54 15.88 -23.59
C MET A 14 27.31 16.53 -22.91
N VAL A 15 27.04 17.80 -23.18
CA VAL A 15 25.83 18.48 -22.67
C VAL A 15 24.55 17.87 -23.27
N MET A 16 24.54 17.51 -24.54
CA MET A 16 23.42 16.82 -25.17
C MET A 16 23.23 15.40 -24.61
N ALA A 17 24.31 14.66 -24.36
CA ALA A 17 24.22 13.33 -23.74
C ALA A 17 23.71 13.40 -22.29
N LEU A 18 24.08 14.43 -21.53
CA LEU A 18 23.57 14.65 -20.17
C LEU A 18 22.11 15.16 -20.16
N GLY A 19 21.70 15.90 -21.20
CA GLY A 19 20.32 16.38 -21.36
C GLY A 19 19.34 15.29 -21.80
N LEU A 20 19.82 14.16 -22.31
CA LEU A 20 19.01 13.01 -22.72
C LEU A 20 18.86 11.95 -21.63
N ILE A 21 19.46 12.15 -20.46
CA ILE A 21 19.06 11.41 -19.28
C ILE A 21 17.74 12.01 -18.79
N THR A 22 16.70 11.89 -19.60
CA THR A 22 15.36 11.79 -19.07
C THR A 22 15.42 10.53 -18.23
N THR A 23 15.46 10.69 -16.92
CA THR A 23 15.07 9.61 -16.04
C THR A 23 13.72 9.14 -16.57
N ALA A 24 13.73 8.06 -17.35
CA ALA A 24 12.54 7.31 -17.63
C ALA A 24 12.14 6.77 -16.25
N PHE A 25 11.44 7.59 -15.48
CA PHE A 25 10.64 7.07 -14.38
C PHE A 25 9.68 6.15 -15.11
N ALA A 26 9.94 4.85 -15.02
CA ALA A 26 9.01 3.86 -15.45
C ALA A 26 7.72 4.22 -14.73
N ALA A 27 6.71 4.68 -15.50
CA ALA A 27 5.43 4.98 -14.92
C ALA A 27 5.00 3.71 -14.18
N PRO A 28 4.57 3.81 -12.91
CA PRO A 28 4.11 2.64 -12.20
C PRO A 28 3.06 1.95 -13.07
N THR A 29 3.28 0.70 -13.40
CA THR A 29 2.33 -0.09 -14.19
C THR A 29 1.65 -1.06 -13.26
N ILE A 30 0.32 -1.10 -13.29
CA ILE A 30 -0.45 -2.16 -12.65
C ILE A 30 -0.52 -3.31 -13.65
N ASP A 31 0.12 -4.42 -13.31
CA ASP A 31 -0.01 -5.65 -14.07
C ASP A 31 -1.29 -6.37 -13.61
N SER A 32 -2.37 -6.18 -14.36
CA SER A 32 -3.67 -6.78 -14.06
C SER A 32 -3.67 -8.32 -14.09
N GLY A 33 -2.68 -8.94 -14.71
CA GLY A 33 -2.48 -10.38 -14.71
C GLY A 33 -1.86 -10.92 -13.43
N ARG A 34 -1.23 -10.06 -12.63
CA ARG A 34 -0.56 -10.44 -11.39
C ARG A 34 -1.53 -10.48 -10.23
N LYS A 35 -1.62 -11.63 -9.58
CA LYS A 35 -2.42 -11.80 -8.38
C LYS A 35 -1.63 -11.44 -7.13
N ALA A 36 -2.33 -10.89 -6.14
CA ALA A 36 -1.76 -10.58 -4.83
C ALA A 36 -1.92 -11.78 -3.87
N SER A 37 -1.17 -11.73 -2.78
CA SER A 37 -1.36 -12.62 -1.64
C SER A 37 -1.25 -11.84 -0.34
N LEU A 38 -1.95 -12.31 0.68
CA LEU A 38 -1.89 -11.79 2.04
C LEU A 38 -1.38 -12.90 2.96
N SER A 39 -0.30 -12.63 3.68
CA SER A 39 0.27 -13.51 4.70
C SER A 39 0.22 -12.80 6.04
N LEU A 40 -0.31 -13.47 7.06
CA LEU A 40 -0.42 -12.96 8.42
C LEU A 40 0.25 -13.94 9.38
N TYR A 41 0.93 -13.39 10.38
CA TYR A 41 1.55 -14.16 11.46
C TYR A 41 0.97 -13.72 12.80
N LYS A 42 0.63 -14.67 13.65
CA LYS A 42 0.09 -14.41 14.98
C LYS A 42 1.01 -14.96 16.05
N TYR A 43 1.44 -14.07 16.95
CA TYR A 43 2.32 -14.39 18.05
C TYR A 43 1.77 -13.89 19.39
N ASP A 44 2.10 -14.56 20.47
CA ASP A 44 1.90 -14.06 21.83
C ASP A 44 3.01 -13.04 22.18
N ILE A 45 2.73 -11.79 21.87
CA ILE A 45 3.67 -10.69 22.11
C ILE A 45 3.84 -10.41 23.61
N THR A 46 2.85 -10.72 24.43
CA THR A 46 2.95 -10.56 25.89
C THR A 46 3.99 -11.53 26.48
N ALA A 47 3.91 -12.80 26.12
CA ALA A 47 4.90 -13.79 26.53
C ALA A 47 6.29 -13.47 25.95
N ALA A 48 6.35 -13.14 24.64
CA ALA A 48 7.63 -12.79 24.00
C ALA A 48 8.31 -11.56 24.64
N SER A 49 7.54 -10.57 25.08
CA SER A 49 8.08 -9.40 25.77
C SER A 49 8.54 -9.72 27.18
N ALA A 50 7.81 -10.57 27.91
CA ALA A 50 8.21 -11.02 29.25
C ALA A 50 9.54 -11.77 29.23
N ASP A 51 9.79 -12.55 28.19
CA ASP A 51 11.04 -13.29 27.97
C ASP A 51 12.16 -12.45 27.33
N GLY A 52 11.92 -11.15 27.05
CA GLY A 52 12.88 -10.27 26.41
C GLY A 52 13.12 -10.60 24.91
N ALA A 53 12.29 -11.46 24.32
CA ALA A 53 12.37 -11.81 22.90
C ALA A 53 11.75 -10.75 21.98
N TRP A 54 10.90 -9.88 22.51
CA TRP A 54 10.23 -8.83 21.74
C TRP A 54 10.29 -7.47 22.45
N ASP A 55 10.58 -6.44 21.66
CA ASP A 55 10.44 -5.05 22.06
C ASP A 55 9.64 -4.29 20.99
N ALA A 56 8.39 -3.97 21.29
CA ALA A 56 7.49 -3.27 20.39
C ALA A 56 7.98 -1.86 20.02
N ALA A 57 8.78 -1.22 20.86
CA ALA A 57 9.30 0.12 20.60
C ALA A 57 10.43 0.13 19.55
N SER A 58 11.10 -1.00 19.37
CA SER A 58 12.22 -1.14 18.45
C SER A 58 11.84 -1.70 17.08
N TYR A 59 10.60 -2.18 16.89
CA TYR A 59 10.15 -2.81 15.65
C TYR A 59 9.20 -1.91 14.85
N VAL A 60 9.56 -1.70 13.59
CA VAL A 60 8.70 -1.03 12.61
C VAL A 60 8.38 -2.00 11.48
N SER A 61 7.11 -2.34 11.31
CA SER A 61 6.68 -3.21 10.20
C SER A 61 6.89 -2.51 8.86
N THR A 62 7.55 -3.20 7.94
CA THR A 62 7.77 -2.74 6.56
C THR A 62 6.71 -3.26 5.60
N GLY A 63 5.76 -4.09 6.07
CA GLY A 63 4.77 -4.78 5.24
C GLY A 63 5.35 -5.95 4.42
N VAL A 64 6.62 -6.25 4.58
CA VAL A 64 7.30 -7.40 3.98
C VAL A 64 7.63 -8.41 5.07
N GLN A 65 7.61 -9.70 4.74
CA GLN A 65 8.03 -10.75 5.68
C GLN A 65 9.46 -10.49 6.13
N ASP A 66 9.67 -10.54 7.45
CA ASP A 66 10.97 -10.44 8.10
C ASP A 66 11.30 -11.78 8.75
N ASP A 67 12.15 -12.56 8.10
CA ASP A 67 12.50 -13.91 8.55
C ASP A 67 13.21 -13.89 9.91
N ALA A 68 14.00 -12.88 10.21
CA ALA A 68 14.65 -12.75 11.50
C ALA A 68 13.64 -12.55 12.65
N VAL A 69 12.54 -11.83 12.38
CA VAL A 69 11.44 -11.67 13.33
C VAL A 69 10.64 -12.96 13.45
N THR A 70 10.29 -13.61 12.35
CA THR A 70 9.52 -14.86 12.38
C THR A 70 10.27 -15.97 13.09
N ASP A 71 11.57 -16.12 12.86
CA ASP A 71 12.43 -17.11 13.54
C ASP A 71 12.53 -16.83 15.05
N LYS A 72 12.75 -15.57 15.41
CA LYS A 72 12.83 -15.15 16.81
C LYS A 72 11.55 -15.38 17.60
N LEU A 73 10.39 -15.22 16.93
CA LEU A 73 9.08 -15.35 17.53
C LEU A 73 8.43 -16.73 17.35
N ALA A 74 9.08 -17.69 16.70
CA ALA A 74 8.51 -18.99 16.36
C ALA A 74 7.93 -19.72 17.58
N GLN A 75 8.61 -19.69 18.73
CA GLN A 75 8.12 -20.34 19.95
C GLN A 75 6.89 -19.68 20.58
N TYR A 76 6.52 -18.47 20.15
CA TYR A 76 5.35 -17.72 20.61
C TYR A 76 4.21 -17.74 19.58
N ALA A 77 4.30 -18.62 18.59
CA ALA A 77 3.29 -18.78 17.55
C ALA A 77 1.96 -19.24 18.15
N ILE A 78 0.85 -18.63 17.67
CA ILE A 78 -0.50 -19.02 18.10
C ILE A 78 -1.21 -19.68 16.93
N GLN A 79 -1.54 -20.96 17.09
CA GLN A 79 -2.30 -21.77 16.15
C GLN A 79 -3.81 -21.59 16.34
N GLY A 80 -4.58 -21.84 15.28
CA GLY A 80 -6.06 -21.90 15.31
C GLY A 80 -6.74 -20.53 15.38
N VAL A 81 -6.01 -19.45 15.03
CA VAL A 81 -6.61 -18.11 14.99
C VAL A 81 -7.26 -17.88 13.63
N GLU A 82 -8.54 -17.51 13.65
CA GLU A 82 -9.30 -17.12 12.48
C GLU A 82 -9.08 -15.64 12.14
N PHE A 83 -8.78 -15.37 10.88
CA PHE A 83 -8.72 -14.01 10.32
C PHE A 83 -9.76 -13.83 9.22
N SER A 84 -10.20 -12.59 9.06
CA SER A 84 -10.98 -12.17 7.90
C SER A 84 -10.29 -11.02 7.19
N TYR A 85 -10.47 -10.93 5.89
CA TYR A 85 -9.94 -9.84 5.07
C TYR A 85 -11.04 -9.23 4.20
N LEU A 86 -10.87 -7.96 3.85
CA LEU A 86 -11.74 -7.24 2.93
C LEU A 86 -10.89 -6.36 2.02
N ARG A 87 -11.14 -6.43 0.70
CA ARG A 87 -10.62 -5.44 -0.23
C ARG A 87 -11.53 -4.21 -0.19
N VAL A 88 -11.02 -3.09 0.31
CA VAL A 88 -11.81 -1.86 0.49
C VAL A 88 -11.79 -0.93 -0.71
N ALA A 89 -10.79 -1.08 -1.59
CA ALA A 89 -10.63 -0.25 -2.79
C ALA A 89 -10.05 -1.05 -3.94
N ASP A 90 -10.42 -0.66 -5.16
CA ASP A 90 -9.76 -1.09 -6.39
C ASP A 90 -8.55 -0.22 -6.68
N ILE A 91 -7.56 -0.75 -7.39
CA ILE A 91 -6.40 0.03 -7.86
C ILE A 91 -6.57 0.33 -9.35
N ALA A 92 -6.37 1.59 -9.73
CA ALA A 92 -6.34 2.04 -11.11
C ALA A 92 -5.14 2.96 -11.37
N MET A 93 -4.70 3.02 -12.63
CA MET A 93 -3.68 3.99 -13.04
C MET A 93 -4.31 5.32 -13.42
N ASN A 94 -3.74 6.40 -12.93
CA ASN A 94 -3.98 7.72 -13.48
C ASN A 94 -2.98 7.97 -14.63
N ASN A 95 -3.50 8.17 -15.83
CA ASN A 95 -2.72 8.51 -17.03
C ASN A 95 -3.29 9.76 -17.71
N GLU A 96 -4.01 10.60 -16.98
CA GLU A 96 -4.66 11.79 -17.52
C GLU A 96 -3.63 12.88 -17.84
N LEU A 97 -3.90 13.63 -18.90
CA LEU A 97 -3.17 14.85 -19.23
C LEU A 97 -3.89 16.03 -18.53
N VAL A 98 -3.19 16.70 -17.64
CA VAL A 98 -3.64 17.94 -17.00
C VAL A 98 -2.69 19.04 -17.43
N ASP A 99 -3.18 20.08 -18.06
CA ASP A 99 -2.37 21.19 -18.60
C ASP A 99 -1.20 20.74 -19.49
N GLY A 100 -1.43 19.70 -20.31
CA GLY A 100 -0.42 19.12 -21.20
C GLY A 100 0.62 18.24 -20.51
N GLN A 101 0.58 18.09 -19.18
CA GLN A 101 1.45 17.21 -18.43
C GLN A 101 0.72 15.92 -18.05
N ARG A 102 1.39 14.78 -18.27
CA ARG A 102 0.84 13.48 -17.88
C ARG A 102 0.92 13.34 -16.37
N GLN A 103 -0.24 13.25 -15.73
CA GLN A 103 -0.37 12.88 -14.32
C GLN A 103 -0.27 11.37 -14.19
N VAL A 104 0.88 10.89 -13.71
CA VAL A 104 1.11 9.46 -13.50
C VAL A 104 1.01 9.16 -12.02
N GLY A 105 0.13 8.22 -11.65
CA GLY A 105 -0.03 7.85 -10.25
C GLY A 105 -1.01 6.71 -10.07
N VAL A 106 -1.11 6.23 -8.85
CA VAL A 106 -2.09 5.22 -8.46
C VAL A 106 -3.33 5.92 -7.92
N LEU A 107 -4.49 5.47 -8.41
CA LEU A 107 -5.80 5.84 -7.89
C LEU A 107 -6.40 4.64 -7.15
N TYR A 108 -7.08 4.93 -6.06
CA TYR A 108 -7.85 3.96 -5.29
C TYR A 108 -9.33 4.21 -5.47
N GLY A 109 -10.05 3.20 -5.97
CA GLY A 109 -11.47 3.27 -6.30
C GLY A 109 -12.33 2.60 -5.23
N PHE A 110 -13.30 3.34 -4.72
CA PHE A 110 -14.26 2.88 -3.72
C PHE A 110 -15.66 2.81 -4.34
N ALA A 111 -16.32 1.68 -4.20
CA ALA A 111 -17.74 1.54 -4.56
C ALA A 111 -18.64 2.00 -3.41
N GLU A 112 -18.21 1.73 -2.17
CA GLU A 112 -18.94 2.06 -0.95
C GLU A 112 -18.29 3.25 -0.23
N ASP A 113 -19.06 4.00 0.55
CA ASP A 113 -18.61 5.21 1.22
C ASP A 113 -18.39 5.05 2.74
N THR A 114 -18.73 3.91 3.31
CA THR A 114 -18.62 3.68 4.77
C THR A 114 -17.20 3.94 5.29
N VAL A 115 -16.18 3.38 4.61
CA VAL A 115 -14.78 3.57 4.98
C VAL A 115 -14.32 5.00 4.69
N LEU A 116 -14.77 5.59 3.57
CA LEU A 116 -14.45 6.98 3.20
C LEU A 116 -14.95 7.96 4.24
N GLN A 117 -16.19 7.81 4.69
CA GLN A 117 -16.79 8.67 5.73
C GLN A 117 -16.03 8.58 7.05
N ALA A 118 -15.57 7.37 7.42
CA ALA A 118 -14.79 7.19 8.65
C ALA A 118 -13.45 7.91 8.64
N ILE A 119 -12.90 8.20 7.47
CA ILE A 119 -11.68 9.01 7.30
C ILE A 119 -11.97 10.46 6.86
N GLY A 120 -13.21 10.90 6.97
CA GLY A 120 -13.62 12.28 6.66
C GLY A 120 -13.69 12.62 5.17
N LEU A 121 -13.76 11.61 4.29
CA LEU A 121 -13.94 11.81 2.86
C LEU A 121 -15.37 11.47 2.42
N THR A 122 -15.80 12.11 1.34
CA THR A 122 -17.08 11.87 0.70
C THR A 122 -16.89 11.59 -0.79
N LYS A 123 -17.93 11.08 -1.44
CA LYS A 123 -17.94 10.89 -2.91
C LYS A 123 -17.72 12.20 -3.66
N ALA A 124 -18.03 13.36 -3.05
CA ALA A 124 -17.78 14.67 -3.65
C ALA A 124 -16.27 15.00 -3.75
N ASP A 125 -15.47 14.42 -2.87
CA ASP A 125 -14.03 14.62 -2.79
C ASP A 125 -13.23 13.79 -3.80
N ALA A 126 -13.89 12.92 -4.57
CA ALA A 126 -13.24 12.06 -5.54
C ALA A 126 -12.53 12.86 -6.63
N TYR A 127 -11.31 12.43 -6.97
CA TYR A 127 -10.56 12.95 -8.10
C TYR A 127 -11.25 12.61 -9.44
N LYS A 128 -11.78 11.39 -9.56
CA LYS A 128 -12.43 10.87 -10.75
C LYS A 128 -13.61 9.97 -10.39
N ARG A 129 -14.61 9.89 -11.25
CA ARG A 129 -15.77 9.00 -11.12
C ARG A 129 -15.95 8.16 -12.37
N GLY A 130 -16.30 6.90 -12.22
CA GLY A 130 -16.60 6.01 -13.34
C GLY A 130 -17.24 4.71 -12.87
N ASN A 131 -18.30 4.26 -13.58
CA ASN A 131 -18.97 2.99 -13.33
C ASN A 131 -19.42 2.75 -11.87
N GLY A 132 -19.87 3.80 -11.18
CA GLY A 132 -20.26 3.72 -9.76
C GLY A 132 -19.09 3.72 -8.78
N VAL A 133 -17.85 3.80 -9.27
CA VAL A 133 -16.63 3.83 -8.45
C VAL A 133 -16.12 5.27 -8.35
N PHE A 134 -15.67 5.64 -7.14
CA PHE A 134 -15.13 6.95 -6.81
C PHE A 134 -13.64 6.82 -6.53
N TYR A 135 -12.83 7.44 -7.36
CA TYR A 135 -11.36 7.31 -7.33
C TYR A 135 -10.70 8.47 -6.59
N PHE A 136 -9.75 8.16 -5.74
CA PHE A 136 -8.97 9.09 -4.94
C PHE A 136 -7.48 8.89 -5.20
N THR A 137 -6.70 9.98 -5.13
CA THR A 137 -5.24 9.90 -5.17
C THR A 137 -4.69 9.36 -3.86
N SER A 138 -3.51 8.72 -3.92
CA SER A 138 -2.79 8.23 -2.73
C SER A 138 -2.59 9.33 -1.69
N ASP A 139 -2.17 10.52 -2.13
CA ASP A 139 -1.89 11.65 -1.22
C ASP A 139 -3.13 12.09 -0.45
N LYS A 140 -4.28 12.17 -1.15
CA LYS A 140 -5.53 12.56 -0.49
C LYS A 140 -5.97 11.54 0.54
N LEU A 141 -5.88 10.24 0.20
CA LEU A 141 -6.22 9.15 1.12
C LEU A 141 -5.27 9.09 2.31
N ASN A 142 -3.97 9.17 2.09
CA ASN A 142 -2.97 9.12 3.16
C ASN A 142 -3.16 10.28 4.14
N LYS A 143 -3.41 11.49 3.63
CA LYS A 143 -3.66 12.66 4.47
C LYS A 143 -4.95 12.51 5.29
N ALA A 144 -6.03 12.04 4.67
CA ALA A 144 -7.30 11.84 5.36
C ALA A 144 -7.20 10.74 6.42
N LEU A 145 -6.57 9.61 6.09
CA LEU A 145 -6.36 8.49 7.01
C LEU A 145 -5.48 8.89 8.20
N ALA A 146 -4.37 9.58 7.95
CA ALA A 146 -3.48 10.05 9.02
C ALA A 146 -4.21 11.00 9.98
N GLY A 147 -5.00 11.94 9.45
CA GLY A 147 -5.83 12.83 10.27
C GLY A 147 -6.87 12.07 11.09
N ALA A 148 -7.62 11.18 10.44
CA ALA A 148 -8.65 10.40 11.13
C ALA A 148 -8.08 9.48 12.23
N LEU A 149 -6.90 8.87 12.00
CA LEU A 149 -6.22 8.06 13.01
C LEU A 149 -5.69 8.88 14.18
N ALA A 150 -5.22 10.09 13.93
CA ALA A 150 -4.77 11.01 14.99
C ALA A 150 -5.94 11.50 15.84
N ASP A 151 -7.07 11.87 15.20
CA ASP A 151 -8.19 12.51 15.87
C ASP A 151 -9.20 11.49 16.44
N ASN A 152 -9.43 10.37 15.74
CA ASN A 152 -10.49 9.43 16.11
C ASN A 152 -10.26 8.00 15.58
N ALA A 153 -9.16 7.37 15.99
CA ALA A 153 -8.80 6.00 15.59
C ALA A 153 -9.91 4.97 15.85
N THR A 154 -10.69 5.16 16.91
CA THR A 154 -11.80 4.25 17.27
C THR A 154 -12.90 4.27 16.21
N THR A 155 -13.25 5.42 15.65
CA THR A 155 -14.25 5.52 14.58
C THR A 155 -13.79 4.80 13.33
N VAL A 156 -12.52 4.98 12.93
CA VAL A 156 -11.93 4.28 11.78
C VAL A 156 -11.96 2.76 12.01
N LYS A 157 -11.52 2.31 13.18
CA LYS A 157 -11.55 0.89 13.56
C LYS A 157 -12.96 0.31 13.46
N ASN A 158 -13.94 0.95 14.07
CA ASN A 158 -15.33 0.47 14.08
C ASN A 158 -15.91 0.39 12.66
N ALA A 159 -15.63 1.38 11.81
CA ALA A 159 -16.07 1.35 10.41
C ALA A 159 -15.48 0.19 9.63
N LEU A 160 -14.18 -0.09 9.81
CA LEU A 160 -13.51 -1.23 9.20
C LEU A 160 -14.07 -2.57 9.73
N GLU A 161 -14.31 -2.68 11.02
CA GLU A 161 -14.93 -3.88 11.62
C GLU A 161 -16.33 -4.16 11.07
N ILE A 162 -17.15 -3.10 10.89
CA ILE A 162 -18.47 -3.22 10.26
C ILE A 162 -18.34 -3.64 8.80
N ALA A 163 -17.42 -3.03 8.05
CA ALA A 163 -17.19 -3.37 6.66
C ALA A 163 -16.75 -4.82 6.48
N VAL A 164 -15.81 -5.30 7.33
CA VAL A 164 -15.36 -6.70 7.32
C VAL A 164 -16.48 -7.64 7.70
N ARG A 165 -17.30 -7.30 8.70
CA ARG A 165 -18.44 -8.12 9.12
C ARG A 165 -19.47 -8.30 8.00
N ASN A 166 -19.67 -7.28 7.18
CA ASN A 166 -20.65 -7.28 6.10
C ASN A 166 -20.15 -7.90 4.79
N GLY A 167 -18.85 -7.79 4.49
CA GLY A 167 -18.30 -8.21 3.20
C GLY A 167 -16.95 -8.93 3.27
N GLY A 168 -16.46 -9.19 4.48
CA GLY A 168 -15.18 -9.88 4.67
C GLY A 168 -15.23 -11.34 4.26
N LYS A 169 -14.07 -11.87 3.88
CA LYS A 169 -13.84 -13.28 3.57
C LYS A 169 -12.93 -13.89 4.62
N ALA A 170 -13.23 -15.12 5.04
CA ALA A 170 -12.37 -15.85 5.95
C ALA A 170 -11.03 -16.22 5.30
N MET A 171 -9.97 -16.16 6.08
CA MET A 171 -8.68 -16.78 5.78
C MET A 171 -8.64 -18.19 6.40
N PRO A 172 -7.72 -19.05 5.93
CA PRO A 172 -7.39 -20.27 6.69
C PRO A 172 -6.99 -19.93 8.12
N GLU A 173 -7.28 -20.80 9.07
CA GLU A 173 -6.76 -20.67 10.44
C GLU A 173 -5.23 -20.68 10.45
N THR A 174 -4.63 -20.02 11.43
CA THR A 174 -3.18 -20.07 11.62
C THR A 174 -2.72 -21.49 11.92
N ASN A 175 -1.64 -21.90 11.25
CA ASN A 175 -0.97 -23.19 11.47
C ASN A 175 -0.11 -23.17 12.74
N GLU A 176 0.64 -24.24 12.98
CA GLU A 176 1.56 -24.40 14.12
C GLU A 176 2.64 -23.28 14.22
N ASN A 177 2.98 -22.64 13.10
CA ASN A 177 3.91 -21.50 13.04
C ASN A 177 3.20 -20.14 13.20
N GLY A 178 1.92 -20.15 13.59
CA GLY A 178 1.11 -18.93 13.69
C GLY A 178 0.79 -18.28 12.34
N HIS A 179 1.05 -18.96 11.21
CA HIS A 179 0.95 -18.40 9.87
C HIS A 179 -0.39 -18.75 9.21
N SER A 180 -1.03 -17.75 8.62
CA SER A 180 -2.17 -17.87 7.72
C SER A 180 -1.87 -17.16 6.40
N LYS A 181 -2.28 -17.76 5.28
CA LYS A 181 -2.06 -17.19 3.95
C LYS A 181 -3.26 -17.40 3.04
N VAL A 182 -3.59 -16.36 2.29
CA VAL A 182 -4.51 -16.42 1.15
C VAL A 182 -3.82 -15.85 -0.08
N GLY A 183 -3.98 -16.51 -1.23
CA GLY A 183 -3.41 -16.10 -2.51
C GLY A 183 -4.48 -15.95 -3.58
N GLY A 184 -4.06 -15.58 -4.79
CA GLY A 184 -4.98 -15.40 -5.92
C GLY A 184 -5.88 -14.18 -5.78
N LEU A 185 -5.51 -13.22 -4.92
CA LEU A 185 -6.29 -12.00 -4.68
C LEU A 185 -6.18 -11.05 -5.86
N GLU A 186 -7.28 -10.36 -6.14
CA GLU A 186 -7.24 -9.20 -7.02
C GLU A 186 -6.44 -8.07 -6.34
N GLN A 187 -5.77 -7.26 -7.14
CA GLN A 187 -5.04 -6.10 -6.64
C GLN A 187 -6.02 -5.03 -6.11
N GLY A 188 -5.70 -4.48 -4.94
CA GLY A 188 -6.54 -3.48 -4.28
C GLY A 188 -5.98 -3.04 -2.95
#